data_5f3993a740b372b264590a3cace776ce
#
_entry.id   5f3993a740b372b264590a3cace776ce
#
_cell.length_a   1.000
_cell.length_b   1.000
_cell.length_c   1.000
_cell.angle_alpha   90.00
_cell.angle_beta   90.00
_cell.angle_gamma   90.00
#
_symmetry.space_group_name_H-M   'P 1'
#
loop_
_entity.id
_entity.type
_entity.pdbx_description
1 polymer ?
#
loop_
_entity_poly.entity_id
_entity_poly.type
_entity_poly.pdbx_seq_one_letter_code
_entity_poly.pdbx_strand_id
1 'polypeptide(L)' 'MFALERLTGSVWIRYAQCGKRPLLERVREGLGKPEEWRIVYVPNAYSAMPAYQKTA' A
#
# COMPACT_ATOMS: atom_id res chain seq x y z
N MET A 1 3.73 -10.51 3.39
CA MET A 1 3.41 -9.16 3.82
C MET A 1 2.49 -8.50 2.82
N PHE A 2 1.66 -7.61 3.28
CA PHE A 2 0.72 -6.88 2.43
C PHE A 2 1.00 -5.39 2.52
N ALA A 3 0.65 -4.66 1.48
CA ALA A 3 0.86 -3.23 1.46
C ALA A 3 -0.41 -2.53 1.00
N LEU A 4 -0.68 -1.39 1.62
CA LEU A 4 -1.77 -0.50 1.22
C LEU A 4 -1.18 0.62 0.39
N GLU A 5 -1.69 0.77 -0.83
CA GLU A 5 -1.17 1.76 -1.77
C GLU A 5 -2.29 2.66 -2.24
N ARG A 6 -1.97 3.92 -2.44
CA ARG A 6 -2.90 4.91 -2.95
C ARG A 6 -2.51 5.33 -4.34
N LEU A 7 -3.51 5.47 -5.20
CA LEU A 7 -3.30 6.00 -6.54
C LEU A 7 -3.23 7.52 -6.48
N THR A 8 -2.09 8.06 -6.89
CA THR A 8 -1.86 9.49 -6.91
C THR A 8 -1.44 9.86 -8.31
N GLY A 9 -2.34 10.52 -9.02
CA GLY A 9 -2.15 10.71 -10.45
C GLY A 9 -2.19 9.36 -11.14
N SER A 10 -1.09 8.97 -11.74
CA SER A 10 -0.97 7.66 -12.39
C SER A 10 -0.01 6.73 -11.66
N VAL A 11 0.35 7.08 -10.42
CA VAL A 11 1.36 6.33 -9.67
C VAL A 11 0.77 5.81 -8.37
N TRP A 12 1.08 4.55 -8.04
CA TRP A 12 0.68 3.96 -6.77
C TRP A 12 1.77 4.21 -5.73
N ILE A 13 1.38 4.84 -4.63
CA ILE A 13 2.29 5.17 -3.55
C ILE A 13 1.97 4.32 -2.34
N ARG A 14 2.99 3.70 -1.77
CA ARG A 14 2.81 2.82 -0.62
C ARG A 14 2.73 3.63 0.66
N TYR A 15 1.64 3.42 1.40
CA TYR A 15 1.40 4.14 2.64
C TYR A 15 1.61 3.28 3.87
N ALA A 16 1.36 1.99 3.79
CA ALA A 16 1.45 1.12 4.95
C ALA A 16 1.78 -0.29 4.53
N GLN A 17 2.44 -1.02 5.40
CA GLN A 17 2.72 -2.44 5.21
C GLN A 17 2.37 -3.19 6.49
N CYS A 18 1.84 -4.39 6.33
CA CYS A 18 1.42 -5.19 7.46
C CYS A 18 1.40 -6.65 7.05
N GLY A 19 1.69 -7.53 8.01
CA GLY A 19 1.62 -8.96 7.76
C GLY A 19 0.21 -9.50 7.71
N LYS A 20 -0.78 -8.70 8.10
CA LYS A 20 -2.16 -9.15 8.19
C LYS A 20 -3.05 -8.30 7.30
N ARG A 21 -3.52 -8.90 6.22
CA ARG A 21 -4.37 -8.21 5.27
C ARG A 21 -5.64 -7.62 5.89
N PRO A 22 -6.34 -8.31 6.81
CA PRO A 22 -7.56 -7.73 7.37
C PRO A 22 -7.36 -6.37 8.04
N LEU A 23 -6.20 -6.13 8.62
CA LEU A 23 -5.92 -4.84 9.23
C LEU A 23 -5.88 -3.73 8.18
N LEU A 24 -5.26 -4.01 7.04
CA LEU A 24 -5.19 -3.04 5.96
C LEU A 24 -6.56 -2.81 5.34
N GLU A 25 -7.38 -3.85 5.28
CA GLU A 25 -8.74 -3.69 4.76
C GLU A 25 -9.56 -2.76 5.65
N ARG A 26 -9.37 -2.84 6.95
CA ARG A 26 -10.06 -1.95 7.87
C ARG A 26 -9.61 -0.52 7.71
N VAL A 27 -8.32 -0.32 7.53
CA VAL A 27 -7.78 1.02 7.27
C VAL A 27 -8.37 1.57 5.97
N ARG A 28 -8.40 0.76 4.94
CA ARG A 28 -8.93 1.17 3.65
C ARG A 28 -10.39 1.59 3.74
N GLU A 29 -11.18 0.83 4.49
CA GLU A 29 -12.58 1.18 4.69
C GLU A 29 -12.74 2.52 5.38
N GLY A 30 -11.88 2.79 6.36
CA GLY A 30 -11.94 4.04 7.10
C GLY A 30 -11.54 5.26 6.28
N LEU A 31 -10.75 5.04 5.23
CA LEU A 31 -10.30 6.15 4.39
C LEU A 31 -11.34 6.59 3.37
N GLY A 32 -12.33 5.77 3.07
CA GLY A 32 -13.27 6.06 2.00
C GLY A 32 -12.55 5.94 0.66
N LYS A 33 -13.23 6.23 -0.44
CA LYS A 33 -12.65 6.24 -1.78
C LYS A 33 -11.91 4.94 -2.11
N PRO A 34 -12.60 3.80 -2.04
CA PRO A 34 -11.94 2.51 -2.24
C PRO A 34 -11.26 2.37 -3.61
N GLU A 35 -11.71 3.11 -4.59
CA GLU A 35 -11.11 3.04 -5.92
C GLU A 35 -9.73 3.68 -5.99
N GLU A 36 -9.37 4.48 -4.99
CA GLU A 36 -8.05 5.11 -4.94
C GLU A 36 -7.04 4.33 -4.12
N TRP A 37 -7.47 3.25 -3.49
CA TRP A 37 -6.63 2.46 -2.62
C TRP A 37 -6.63 1.01 -3.04
N ARG A 38 -5.49 0.35 -2.91
CA ARG A 38 -5.43 -1.08 -3.18
C ARG A 38 -4.55 -1.76 -2.14
N ILE A 39 -4.79 -3.05 -1.94
CA ILE A 39 -3.96 -3.87 -1.08
C ILE A 39 -3.29 -4.89 -1.96
N VAL A 40 -1.95 -4.94 -1.90
CA VAL A 40 -1.17 -5.86 -2.72
C VAL A 40 -0.34 -6.77 -1.82
N TYR A 41 -0.07 -7.97 -2.30
CA TYR A 41 0.81 -8.88 -1.61
C TYR A 41 2.25 -8.57 -1.98
N VAL A 42 3.10 -8.50 -0.97
CA VAL A 42 4.52 -8.21 -1.16
C VAL A 42 5.30 -9.36 -0.56
N PRO A 43 5.98 -10.14 -1.36
CA PRO A 43 6.73 -11.29 -0.82
C PRO A 43 7.91 -10.89 0.05
N ASN A 44 8.45 -9.69 -0.17
CA ASN A 44 9.60 -9.22 0.60
C ASN A 44 9.43 -7.72 0.89
N ALA A 45 9.40 -7.37 2.18
CA ALA A 45 9.16 -5.99 2.57
C ALA A 45 10.26 -5.06 2.07
N TYR A 46 11.49 -5.53 2.02
CA TYR A 46 12.59 -4.69 1.55
C TYR A 46 12.49 -4.39 0.08
N SER A 47 12.14 -5.38 -0.71
CA SER A 47 12.03 -5.15 -2.13
C SER A 47 10.79 -4.36 -2.46
N ALA A 48 9.87 -4.22 -1.51
CA ALA A 48 8.62 -3.52 -1.74
C ALA A 48 8.74 -2.00 -1.64
N MET A 49 9.78 -1.53 -0.97
CA MET A 49 9.89 -0.10 -0.67
C MET A 49 10.91 0.66 -1.51
N PRO A 50 11.77 0.01 -2.25
CA PRO A 50 12.95 0.72 -2.79
C PRO A 50 12.61 1.78 -3.80
N ALA A 51 11.55 1.59 -4.57
CA ALA A 51 11.28 2.50 -5.68
C ALA A 51 11.13 3.92 -5.20
N TYR A 52 10.27 4.11 -4.21
CA TYR A 52 10.03 5.48 -3.82
C TYR A 52 11.05 5.97 -2.80
N GLN A 53 11.78 5.07 -2.19
CA GLN A 53 12.90 5.49 -1.38
C GLN A 53 14.02 6.04 -2.22
N LYS A 54 14.18 5.52 -3.41
CA LYS A 54 15.21 6.03 -4.31
C LYS A 54 14.91 7.42 -4.80
N THR A 55 13.65 7.75 -4.89
CA THR A 55 13.27 9.06 -5.35
C THR A 55 13.31 10.08 -4.23
N ALA A 56 13.41 9.60 -3.03
CA ALA A 56 13.55 10.50 -1.89
C ALA A 56 15.00 10.97 -1.74
#